data_93041e0c0d42e65b9e06fb3c4da274e5
#
_entry.id   93041e0c0d42e65b9e06fb3c4da274e5
#
_cell.length_a   1.000
_cell.length_b   1.000
_cell.length_c   1.000
_cell.angle_alpha   90.00
_cell.angle_beta   90.00
_cell.angle_gamma   90.00
#
_symmetry.space_group_name_H-M   'P 1'
#
loop_
_entity.id
_entity.type
_entity.pdbx_description
1 polymer ?
#
loop_
_entity_poly.entity_id
_entity_poly.type
_entity_poly.pdbx_seq_one_letter_code
_entity_poly.pdbx_strand_id
1 'polypeptide(L)'
;MNNDLEKKVMRKVTLRIIPFIMLLYFIAFLDRVNIGFAALTMNQDLGFSPTVFGLGAGIFFLGYFLFEVPSNLILHKVGARIWIARVMITWGLVSGCMAFVQGTTSFYILRFLLGVAEAGFFPGIILYLSYWFPAARRAQVTAIFMAAAPLSTALGSPISAALLEMHGFLGYAGWQWMFVLEALPALVLGVVVLFFLTDRPAKARWLTDEEREIGRAHV
;
A
#
# COMPACT_ATOMS: atom_id res chain seq x y z
N MET A 1 27.09 -23.01 -13.47
CA MET A 1 26.33 -22.44 -12.33
C MET A 1 25.38 -23.52 -11.83
N ASN A 2 25.34 -23.81 -10.52
CA ASN A 2 24.59 -24.94 -9.97
C ASN A 2 23.08 -24.61 -9.98
N ASN A 3 22.33 -25.18 -10.95
CA ASN A 3 20.89 -24.91 -11.18
C ASN A 3 20.03 -25.19 -9.91
N ASP A 4 20.47 -26.12 -9.05
CA ASP A 4 19.75 -26.45 -7.82
C ASP A 4 19.94 -25.39 -6.73
N LEU A 5 21.13 -24.80 -6.62
CA LEU A 5 21.39 -23.70 -5.70
C LEU A 5 20.60 -22.45 -6.11
N GLU A 6 20.56 -22.15 -7.40
CA GLU A 6 19.76 -21.03 -7.93
C GLU A 6 18.28 -21.19 -7.59
N LYS A 7 17.69 -22.36 -7.83
CA LYS A 7 16.29 -22.64 -7.47
C LYS A 7 16.03 -22.47 -5.98
N LYS A 8 16.97 -22.93 -5.14
CA LYS A 8 16.89 -22.80 -3.68
C LYS A 8 16.91 -21.35 -3.24
N VAL A 9 17.83 -20.54 -3.78
CA VAL A 9 17.95 -19.10 -3.50
C VAL A 9 16.67 -18.38 -3.91
N MET A 10 16.18 -18.63 -5.13
CA MET A 10 14.97 -17.98 -5.63
C MET A 10 13.74 -18.36 -4.81
N ARG A 11 13.63 -19.61 -4.36
CA ARG A 11 12.55 -20.01 -3.44
C ARG A 11 12.63 -19.27 -2.11
N LYS A 12 13.80 -19.14 -1.52
CA LYS A 12 14.05 -18.42 -0.27
C LYS A 12 13.66 -16.94 -0.40
N VAL A 13 14.07 -16.29 -1.50
CA VAL A 13 13.73 -14.90 -1.83
C VAL A 13 12.21 -14.75 -2.00
N THR A 14 11.59 -15.62 -2.78
CA THR A 14 10.15 -15.59 -3.03
C THR A 14 9.34 -15.72 -1.74
N LEU A 15 9.64 -16.73 -0.91
CA LEU A 15 8.91 -16.96 0.34
C LEU A 15 9.10 -15.86 1.38
N ARG A 16 10.19 -15.10 1.31
CA ARG A 16 10.42 -13.98 2.22
C ARG A 16 9.78 -12.69 1.72
N ILE A 17 9.92 -12.39 0.45
CA ILE A 17 9.52 -11.08 -0.10
C ILE A 17 8.06 -11.06 -0.50
N ILE A 18 7.59 -12.06 -1.28
CA ILE A 18 6.27 -12.01 -1.91
C ILE A 18 5.13 -11.96 -0.89
N PRO A 19 5.06 -12.81 0.16
CA PRO A 19 3.97 -12.73 1.13
C PRO A 19 3.93 -11.37 1.84
N PHE A 20 5.09 -10.78 2.13
CA PHE A 20 5.16 -9.51 2.81
C PHE A 20 4.66 -8.36 1.93
N ILE A 21 5.12 -8.26 0.67
CA ILE A 21 4.63 -7.20 -0.22
C ILE A 21 3.16 -7.41 -0.62
N MET A 22 2.68 -8.67 -0.68
CA MET A 22 1.25 -8.94 -0.83
C MET A 22 0.45 -8.40 0.34
N LEU A 23 0.94 -8.55 1.58
CA LEU A 23 0.32 -7.97 2.76
C LEU A 23 0.28 -6.44 2.68
N LEU A 24 1.40 -5.80 2.27
CA LEU A 24 1.43 -4.35 2.07
C LEU A 24 0.39 -3.89 1.05
N TYR A 25 0.28 -4.61 -0.06
CA TYR A 25 -0.68 -4.26 -1.12
C TYR A 25 -2.12 -4.58 -0.73
N PHE A 26 -2.32 -5.62 0.05
CA PHE A 26 -3.63 -5.94 0.64
C PHE A 26 -4.14 -4.76 1.48
N ILE A 27 -3.30 -4.23 2.37
CA ILE A 27 -3.66 -3.06 3.20
C ILE A 27 -3.86 -1.81 2.35
N ALA A 28 -3.02 -1.59 1.33
CA ALA A 28 -3.19 -0.47 0.42
C ALA A 28 -4.51 -0.53 -0.34
N PHE A 29 -4.91 -1.72 -0.75
CA PHE A 29 -6.14 -1.89 -1.50
C PHE A 29 -7.38 -1.82 -0.61
N LEU A 30 -7.28 -2.28 0.64
CA LEU A 30 -8.31 -2.12 1.65
C LEU A 30 -8.63 -0.64 1.89
N ASP A 31 -7.60 0.18 2.12
CA ASP A 31 -7.74 1.62 2.31
C ASP A 31 -8.30 2.34 1.06
N ARG A 32 -8.04 1.81 -0.13
CA ARG A 32 -8.56 2.37 -1.39
C ARG A 32 -10.06 2.12 -1.58
N VAL A 33 -10.58 1.00 -1.12
CA VAL A 33 -12.00 0.65 -1.28
C VAL A 33 -12.87 1.11 -0.12
N ASN A 34 -12.29 1.44 1.04
CA ASN A 34 -13.02 1.84 2.25
C ASN A 34 -13.87 3.09 2.05
N ILE A 35 -13.44 4.03 1.18
CA ILE A 35 -14.22 5.23 0.86
C ILE A 35 -15.61 4.92 0.31
N GLY A 36 -15.74 3.81 -0.44
CA GLY A 36 -17.02 3.34 -0.95
C GLY A 36 -17.95 2.87 0.17
N PHE A 37 -17.41 2.23 1.21
CA PHE A 37 -18.16 1.82 2.40
C PHE A 37 -18.51 3.02 3.27
N ALA A 38 -17.56 3.95 3.48
CA ALA A 38 -17.79 5.19 4.21
C ALA A 38 -18.95 6.00 3.61
N ALA A 39 -19.06 6.05 2.28
CA ALA A 39 -20.09 6.78 1.57
C ALA A 39 -21.51 6.44 2.04
N LEU A 40 -21.75 5.20 2.50
CA LEU A 40 -23.07 4.74 2.93
C LEU A 40 -23.63 5.58 4.09
N THR A 41 -22.77 6.04 4.99
CA THR A 41 -23.17 6.80 6.19
C THR A 41 -22.56 8.22 6.19
N MET A 42 -21.29 8.38 5.81
CA MET A 42 -20.58 9.65 5.78
C MET A 42 -21.29 10.72 4.93
N ASN A 43 -21.84 10.33 3.78
CA ASN A 43 -22.55 11.29 2.91
C ASN A 43 -23.79 11.86 3.57
N GLN A 44 -24.53 11.07 4.38
CA GLN A 44 -25.69 11.53 5.13
C GLN A 44 -25.26 12.42 6.30
N ASP A 45 -24.25 11.99 7.06
CA ASP A 45 -23.76 12.73 8.23
C ASP A 45 -23.20 14.12 7.87
N LEU A 46 -22.53 14.23 6.72
CA LEU A 46 -21.88 15.47 6.27
C LEU A 46 -22.69 16.24 5.22
N GLY A 47 -23.86 15.74 4.82
CA GLY A 47 -24.70 16.37 3.80
C GLY A 47 -24.08 16.40 2.41
N PHE A 48 -23.26 15.40 2.06
CA PHE A 48 -22.60 15.34 0.75
C PHE A 48 -23.58 14.88 -0.33
N SER A 49 -23.64 15.65 -1.43
CA SER A 49 -24.30 15.22 -2.65
C SER A 49 -23.47 14.13 -3.38
N PRO A 50 -24.10 13.32 -4.25
CA PRO A 50 -23.35 12.40 -5.11
C PRO A 50 -22.25 13.07 -5.93
N THR A 51 -22.47 14.33 -6.34
CA THR A 51 -21.47 15.12 -7.08
C THR A 51 -20.28 15.48 -6.20
N VAL A 52 -20.48 15.91 -4.96
CA VAL A 52 -19.40 16.21 -4.00
C VAL A 52 -18.57 14.98 -3.75
N PHE A 53 -19.22 13.84 -3.49
CA PHE A 53 -18.53 12.57 -3.25
C PHE A 53 -17.75 12.11 -4.49
N GLY A 54 -18.37 12.13 -5.68
CA GLY A 54 -17.72 11.73 -6.93
C GLY A 54 -16.51 12.59 -7.29
N LEU A 55 -16.60 13.93 -7.08
CA LEU A 55 -15.45 14.82 -7.26
C LEU A 55 -14.33 14.52 -6.28
N GLY A 56 -14.63 14.27 -5.00
CA GLY A 56 -13.63 13.88 -4.01
C GLY A 56 -12.95 12.55 -4.35
N ALA A 57 -13.70 11.59 -4.86
CA ALA A 57 -13.13 10.33 -5.36
C ALA A 57 -12.18 10.59 -6.55
N GLY A 58 -12.56 11.49 -7.49
CA GLY A 58 -11.73 11.87 -8.64
C GLY A 58 -10.47 12.65 -8.27
N ILE A 59 -10.56 13.57 -7.32
CA ILE A 59 -9.43 14.40 -6.83
C ILE A 59 -8.30 13.53 -6.27
N PHE A 60 -8.61 12.40 -5.64
CA PHE A 60 -7.60 11.43 -5.24
C PHE A 60 -6.73 10.99 -6.42
N PHE A 61 -7.34 10.59 -7.53
CA PHE A 61 -6.61 10.16 -8.71
C PHE A 61 -5.79 11.28 -9.36
N LEU A 62 -6.26 12.52 -9.27
CA LEU A 62 -5.48 13.67 -9.73
C LEU A 62 -4.18 13.82 -8.93
N GLY A 63 -4.25 13.77 -7.60
CA GLY A 63 -3.08 13.79 -6.72
C GLY A 63 -2.15 12.60 -7.01
N TYR A 64 -2.71 11.41 -7.12
CA TYR A 64 -1.96 10.18 -7.42
C TYR A 64 -1.19 10.31 -8.75
N PHE A 65 -1.87 10.68 -9.83
CA PHE A 65 -1.28 10.80 -11.17
C PHE A 65 -0.16 11.85 -11.25
N LEU A 66 -0.40 13.04 -10.68
CA LEU A 66 0.59 14.12 -10.71
C LEU A 66 1.89 13.77 -9.98
N PHE A 67 1.80 12.98 -8.91
CA PHE A 67 2.95 12.67 -8.05
C PHE A 67 3.53 11.26 -8.27
N GLU A 68 2.95 10.45 -9.13
CA GLU A 68 3.44 9.09 -9.41
C GLU A 68 4.87 9.10 -9.98
N VAL A 69 5.12 9.89 -11.02
CA VAL A 69 6.46 9.99 -11.64
C VAL A 69 7.48 10.61 -10.70
N PRO A 70 7.24 11.78 -10.07
CA PRO A 70 8.14 12.33 -9.06
C PRO A 70 8.47 11.35 -7.94
N SER A 71 7.47 10.64 -7.43
CA SER A 71 7.63 9.65 -6.36
C SER A 71 8.60 8.53 -6.76
N ASN A 72 8.46 8.00 -7.98
CA ASN A 72 9.34 6.94 -8.48
C ASN A 72 10.79 7.42 -8.72
N LEU A 73 10.97 8.65 -9.18
CA LEU A 73 12.31 9.25 -9.32
C LEU A 73 13.01 9.38 -7.96
N ILE A 74 12.28 9.74 -6.92
CA ILE A 74 12.82 9.82 -5.55
C ILE A 74 13.15 8.42 -5.03
N LEU A 75 12.28 7.43 -5.27
CA LEU A 75 12.50 6.03 -4.89
C LEU A 75 13.84 5.51 -5.42
N HIS A 76 14.17 5.81 -6.68
CA HIS A 76 15.44 5.43 -7.28
C HIS A 76 16.65 6.00 -6.53
N LYS A 77 16.56 7.24 -6.02
CA LYS A 77 17.65 7.93 -5.32
C LYS A 77 17.77 7.50 -3.85
N VAL A 78 16.64 7.34 -3.17
CA VAL A 78 16.59 7.11 -1.71
C VAL A 78 16.65 5.62 -1.37
N GLY A 79 16.20 4.76 -2.27
CA GLY A 79 16.06 3.31 -2.08
C GLY A 79 14.62 2.91 -1.75
N ALA A 80 14.28 1.69 -2.17
CA ALA A 80 12.91 1.18 -2.09
C ALA A 80 12.43 1.05 -0.64
N ARG A 81 13.27 0.54 0.26
CA ARG A 81 12.93 0.33 1.67
C ARG A 81 12.45 1.61 2.35
N ILE A 82 13.26 2.66 2.28
CA ILE A 82 12.95 3.94 2.94
C ILE A 82 11.74 4.58 2.26
N TRP A 83 11.67 4.54 0.93
CA TRP A 83 10.60 5.21 0.20
C TRP A 83 9.24 4.53 0.36
N ILE A 84 9.17 3.19 0.31
CA ILE A 84 7.94 2.44 0.57
C ILE A 84 7.46 2.67 2.01
N ALA A 85 8.37 2.65 2.99
CA ALA A 85 8.03 2.96 4.38
C ALA A 85 7.44 4.37 4.51
N ARG A 86 8.06 5.37 3.88
CA ARG A 86 7.55 6.75 3.87
C ARG A 86 6.16 6.83 3.25
N VAL A 87 5.96 6.21 2.09
CA VAL A 87 4.65 6.18 1.42
C VAL A 87 3.59 5.61 2.36
N MET A 88 3.85 4.45 2.96
CA MET A 88 2.89 3.79 3.86
C MET A 88 2.57 4.63 5.11
N ILE A 89 3.59 5.23 5.73
CA ILE A 89 3.39 6.06 6.94
C ILE A 89 2.62 7.33 6.58
N THR A 90 3.02 8.05 5.52
CA THR A 90 2.34 9.29 5.14
C THR A 90 0.92 9.06 4.67
N TRP A 91 0.69 8.04 3.87
CA TRP A 91 -0.66 7.65 3.45
C TRP A 91 -1.52 7.21 4.65
N GLY A 92 -1.01 6.34 5.54
CA GLY A 92 -1.75 5.91 6.73
C GLY A 92 -2.15 7.08 7.63
N LEU A 93 -1.25 8.08 7.82
CA LEU A 93 -1.59 9.29 8.56
C LEU A 93 -2.71 10.08 7.89
N VAL A 94 -2.62 10.33 6.59
CA VAL A 94 -3.63 11.09 5.85
C VAL A 94 -4.97 10.34 5.79
N SER A 95 -4.94 9.01 5.61
CA SER A 95 -6.14 8.17 5.65
C SER A 95 -6.81 8.23 7.02
N GLY A 96 -6.05 8.10 8.11
CA GLY A 96 -6.58 8.28 9.46
C GLY A 96 -7.19 9.67 9.69
N CYS A 97 -6.62 10.73 9.09
CA CYS A 97 -7.16 12.08 9.15
C CYS A 97 -8.53 12.21 8.43
N MET A 98 -8.89 11.30 7.52
CA MET A 98 -10.22 11.28 6.92
C MET A 98 -11.34 11.15 7.95
N ALA A 99 -11.08 10.54 9.10
CA ALA A 99 -12.04 10.47 10.22
C ALA A 99 -12.46 11.84 10.78
N PHE A 100 -11.66 12.89 10.51
CA PHE A 100 -11.90 14.26 11.00
C PHE A 100 -12.45 15.19 9.93
N VAL A 101 -12.93 14.67 8.81
CA VAL A 101 -13.60 15.45 7.77
C VAL A 101 -14.86 16.07 8.32
N GLN A 102 -15.02 17.40 8.14
CA GLN A 102 -16.17 18.18 8.63
C GLN A 102 -17.01 18.79 7.50
N GLY A 103 -16.56 18.69 6.24
CA GLY A 103 -17.26 19.26 5.11
C GLY A 103 -16.51 19.09 3.80
N THR A 104 -17.06 19.61 2.72
CA THR A 104 -16.58 19.43 1.34
C THR A 104 -15.12 19.84 1.16
N THR A 105 -14.72 20.98 1.71
CA THR A 105 -13.36 21.50 1.53
C THR A 105 -12.32 20.59 2.18
N SER A 106 -12.53 20.18 3.45
CA SER A 106 -11.63 19.27 4.14
C SER A 106 -11.59 17.90 3.46
N PHE A 107 -12.73 17.43 2.96
CA PHE A 107 -12.82 16.20 2.17
C PHE A 107 -11.94 16.25 0.92
N TYR A 108 -12.06 17.29 0.10
CA TYR A 108 -11.27 17.43 -1.12
C TYR A 108 -9.77 17.56 -0.86
N ILE A 109 -9.40 18.35 0.16
CA ILE A 109 -7.97 18.51 0.53
C ILE A 109 -7.39 17.16 0.96
N LEU A 110 -8.06 16.44 1.86
CA LEU A 110 -7.56 15.15 2.33
C LEU A 110 -7.55 14.08 1.22
N ARG A 111 -8.53 14.06 0.33
CA ARG A 111 -8.54 13.17 -0.84
C ARG A 111 -7.38 13.45 -1.79
N PHE A 112 -7.07 14.72 -2.04
CA PHE A 112 -5.90 15.09 -2.85
C PHE A 112 -4.59 14.66 -2.16
N LEU A 113 -4.43 15.00 -0.88
CA LEU A 113 -3.24 14.65 -0.11
C LEU A 113 -3.05 13.12 0.01
N LEU A 114 -4.15 12.37 0.13
CA LEU A 114 -4.12 10.90 0.15
C LEU A 114 -3.59 10.36 -1.18
N GLY A 115 -4.06 10.90 -2.32
CA GLY A 115 -3.54 10.56 -3.64
C GLY A 115 -2.05 10.85 -3.78
N VAL A 116 -1.60 12.02 -3.32
CA VAL A 116 -0.17 12.41 -3.29
C VAL A 116 0.65 11.47 -2.41
N ALA A 117 0.15 11.13 -1.22
CA ALA A 117 0.85 10.28 -0.25
C ALA A 117 1.00 8.84 -0.75
N GLU A 118 -0.02 8.29 -1.42
CA GLU A 118 -0.05 6.93 -1.97
C GLU A 118 0.70 6.81 -3.31
N ALA A 119 0.92 7.95 -3.99
CA ALA A 119 1.55 7.98 -5.30
C ALA A 119 2.91 7.28 -5.33
N GLY A 120 3.10 6.41 -6.31
CA GLY A 120 4.34 5.66 -6.50
C GLY A 120 4.45 4.37 -5.68
N PHE A 121 3.45 4.01 -4.87
CA PHE A 121 3.48 2.75 -4.11
C PHE A 121 3.52 1.53 -5.05
N PHE A 122 2.53 1.39 -5.93
CA PHE A 122 2.43 0.25 -6.84
C PHE A 122 3.64 0.15 -7.79
N PRO A 123 3.98 1.19 -8.59
CA PRO A 123 5.15 1.12 -9.46
C PRO A 123 6.46 0.99 -8.67
N GLY A 124 6.52 1.52 -7.45
CA GLY A 124 7.65 1.34 -6.54
C GLY A 124 7.86 -0.13 -6.15
N ILE A 125 6.78 -0.86 -5.87
CA ILE A 125 6.85 -2.31 -5.61
C ILE A 125 7.29 -3.06 -6.87
N ILE A 126 6.76 -2.73 -8.05
CA ILE A 126 7.18 -3.35 -9.32
C ILE A 126 8.67 -3.14 -9.57
N LEU A 127 9.16 -1.93 -9.33
CA LEU A 127 10.59 -1.62 -9.42
C LEU A 127 11.39 -2.41 -8.38
N TYR A 128 10.92 -2.48 -7.14
CA TYR A 128 11.56 -3.28 -6.09
C TYR A 128 11.66 -4.75 -6.50
N LEU A 129 10.58 -5.35 -7.04
CA LEU A 129 10.59 -6.72 -7.55
C LEU A 129 11.61 -6.89 -8.68
N SER A 130 11.83 -5.89 -9.51
CA SER A 130 12.83 -5.96 -10.58
C SER A 130 14.27 -6.04 -10.06
N TYR A 131 14.53 -5.61 -8.83
CA TYR A 131 15.82 -5.75 -8.17
C TYR A 131 16.06 -7.13 -7.52
N TRP A 132 15.02 -7.96 -7.43
CA TRP A 132 15.09 -9.26 -6.76
C TRP A 132 14.83 -10.45 -7.68
N PHE A 133 14.15 -10.22 -8.79
CA PHE A 133 13.71 -11.28 -9.69
C PHE A 133 14.21 -11.05 -11.12
N PRO A 134 14.75 -12.10 -11.77
CA PRO A 134 15.16 -12.05 -13.17
C PRO A 134 13.97 -11.80 -14.08
N ALA A 135 14.21 -11.23 -15.26
CA ALA A 135 13.18 -10.84 -16.23
C ALA A 135 12.18 -11.97 -16.53
N ALA A 136 12.67 -13.21 -16.65
CA ALA A 136 11.85 -14.39 -16.93
C ALA A 136 10.80 -14.71 -15.83
N ARG A 137 11.01 -14.26 -14.59
CA ARG A 137 10.11 -14.52 -13.45
C ARG A 137 9.28 -13.31 -13.04
N ARG A 138 9.60 -12.11 -13.53
CA ARG A 138 8.92 -10.85 -13.12
C ARG A 138 7.42 -10.91 -13.37
N ALA A 139 6.99 -11.39 -14.53
CA ALA A 139 5.56 -11.51 -14.83
C ALA A 139 4.82 -12.38 -13.82
N GLN A 140 5.39 -13.55 -13.48
CA GLN A 140 4.79 -14.48 -12.52
C GLN A 140 4.70 -13.86 -11.12
N VAL A 141 5.79 -13.29 -10.60
CA VAL A 141 5.78 -12.70 -9.24
C VAL A 141 4.89 -11.47 -9.16
N THR A 142 4.80 -10.67 -10.23
CA THR A 142 3.88 -9.54 -10.32
C THR A 142 2.43 -10.03 -10.31
N ALA A 143 2.09 -11.08 -11.05
CA ALA A 143 0.74 -11.64 -11.03
C ALA A 143 0.34 -12.15 -9.64
N ILE A 144 1.25 -12.85 -8.95
CA ILE A 144 1.03 -13.30 -7.56
C ILE A 144 0.81 -12.09 -6.63
N PHE A 145 1.65 -11.08 -6.73
CA PHE A 145 1.52 -9.84 -5.95
C PHE A 145 0.16 -9.15 -6.21
N MET A 146 -0.26 -9.02 -7.47
CA MET A 146 -1.53 -8.40 -7.83
C MET A 146 -2.76 -9.17 -7.34
N ALA A 147 -2.63 -10.47 -7.06
CA ALA A 147 -3.71 -11.28 -6.49
C ALA A 147 -4.14 -10.79 -5.08
N ALA A 148 -3.32 -9.99 -4.41
CA ALA A 148 -3.70 -9.36 -3.15
C ALA A 148 -4.87 -8.37 -3.30
N ALA A 149 -5.08 -7.74 -4.47
CA ALA A 149 -6.17 -6.79 -4.69
C ALA A 149 -7.58 -7.44 -4.61
N PRO A 150 -7.92 -8.48 -5.38
CA PRO A 150 -9.21 -9.16 -5.23
C PRO A 150 -9.37 -9.82 -3.85
N LEU A 151 -8.28 -10.32 -3.26
CA LEU A 151 -8.30 -10.85 -1.90
C LEU A 151 -8.65 -9.78 -0.88
N SER A 152 -8.06 -8.57 -1.01
CA SER A 152 -8.37 -7.42 -0.17
C SER A 152 -9.83 -7.00 -0.30
N THR A 153 -10.40 -6.99 -1.50
CA THR A 153 -11.82 -6.67 -1.68
C THR A 153 -12.72 -7.72 -1.02
N ALA A 154 -12.40 -9.01 -1.20
CA ALA A 154 -13.21 -10.10 -0.65
C ALA A 154 -13.20 -10.15 0.89
N LEU A 155 -12.03 -9.95 1.51
CA LEU A 155 -11.89 -9.97 2.97
C LEU A 155 -12.11 -8.59 3.59
N GLY A 156 -11.82 -7.52 2.89
CA GLY A 156 -11.98 -6.14 3.35
C GLY A 156 -13.45 -5.74 3.50
N SER A 157 -14.30 -6.17 2.56
CA SER A 157 -15.74 -5.84 2.62
C SER A 157 -16.40 -6.20 3.96
N PRO A 158 -16.28 -7.43 4.49
CA PRO A 158 -16.81 -7.76 5.80
C PRO A 158 -16.11 -7.02 6.95
N ILE A 159 -14.81 -6.72 6.82
CA ILE A 159 -14.07 -5.93 7.83
C ILE A 159 -14.63 -4.51 7.88
N SER A 160 -14.69 -3.81 6.75
CA SER A 160 -15.22 -2.43 6.68
C SER A 160 -16.68 -2.37 7.13
N ALA A 161 -17.50 -3.37 6.77
CA ALA A 161 -18.89 -3.44 7.25
C ALA A 161 -18.98 -3.58 8.77
N ALA A 162 -18.18 -4.47 9.37
CA ALA A 162 -18.14 -4.64 10.83
C ALA A 162 -17.66 -3.37 11.55
N LEU A 163 -16.72 -2.62 10.97
CA LEU A 163 -16.25 -1.36 11.53
C LEU A 163 -17.31 -0.26 11.46
N LEU A 164 -18.17 -0.25 10.44
CA LEU A 164 -19.29 0.69 10.35
C LEU A 164 -20.33 0.45 11.47
N GLU A 165 -20.47 -0.78 11.98
CA GLU A 165 -21.36 -1.10 13.11
C GLU A 165 -20.90 -0.47 14.44
N MET A 166 -19.66 0.03 14.51
CA MET A 166 -19.18 0.79 15.67
C MET A 166 -19.78 2.20 15.79
N HIS A 167 -20.79 2.53 14.99
CA HIS A 167 -21.47 3.82 15.06
C HIS A 167 -22.01 4.12 16.47
N GLY A 168 -21.68 5.31 16.98
CA GLY A 168 -22.04 5.75 18.34
C GLY A 168 -21.03 5.35 19.42
N PHE A 169 -20.09 4.46 19.14
CA PHE A 169 -19.05 4.10 20.10
C PHE A 169 -18.13 5.32 20.40
N LEU A 170 -18.00 5.69 21.67
CA LEU A 170 -17.32 6.88 22.13
C LEU A 170 -17.81 8.21 21.49
N GLY A 171 -19.04 8.23 20.96
CA GLY A 171 -19.62 9.40 20.31
C GLY A 171 -19.18 9.67 18.87
N TYR A 172 -18.45 8.73 18.25
CA TYR A 172 -18.00 8.84 16.85
C TYR A 172 -18.86 8.00 15.91
N ALA A 173 -18.94 8.43 14.66
CA ALA A 173 -19.61 7.69 13.60
C ALA A 173 -18.80 6.45 13.18
N GLY A 174 -19.49 5.40 12.69
CA GLY A 174 -18.83 4.18 12.24
C GLY A 174 -17.80 4.39 11.12
N TRP A 175 -18.08 5.30 10.17
CA TRP A 175 -17.12 5.65 9.12
C TRP A 175 -15.83 6.31 9.66
N GLN A 176 -15.90 7.04 10.78
CA GLN A 176 -14.73 7.60 11.43
C GLN A 176 -13.85 6.50 12.04
N TRP A 177 -14.46 5.53 12.72
CA TRP A 177 -13.77 4.35 13.24
C TRP A 177 -13.13 3.53 12.14
N MET A 178 -13.82 3.35 11.03
CA MET A 178 -13.29 2.61 9.88
C MET A 178 -12.00 3.25 9.35
N PHE A 179 -11.98 4.57 9.10
CA PHE A 179 -10.77 5.26 8.64
C PHE A 179 -9.62 5.15 9.64
N VAL A 180 -9.88 5.32 10.94
CA VAL A 180 -8.84 5.25 11.97
C VAL A 180 -8.28 3.82 12.06
N LEU A 181 -9.14 2.81 12.16
CA LEU A 181 -8.72 1.43 12.40
C LEU A 181 -8.08 0.78 11.16
N GLU A 182 -8.53 1.13 9.96
CA GLU A 182 -7.92 0.64 8.72
C GLU A 182 -6.60 1.35 8.39
N ALA A 183 -6.38 2.58 8.89
CA ALA A 183 -5.11 3.27 8.75
C ALA A 183 -3.99 2.68 9.65
N LEU A 184 -4.34 2.12 10.82
CA LEU A 184 -3.34 1.60 11.76
C LEU A 184 -2.43 0.51 11.18
N PRO A 185 -2.92 -0.51 10.45
CA PRO A 185 -2.07 -1.49 9.80
C PRO A 185 -1.06 -0.87 8.84
N ALA A 186 -1.44 0.16 8.09
CA ALA A 186 -0.54 0.85 7.17
C ALA A 186 0.61 1.53 7.93
N LEU A 187 0.34 2.19 9.06
CA LEU A 187 1.35 2.82 9.91
C LEU A 187 2.29 1.79 10.52
N VAL A 188 1.75 0.71 11.08
CA VAL A 188 2.55 -0.38 11.68
C VAL A 188 3.43 -1.04 10.62
N LEU A 189 2.85 -1.42 9.49
CA LEU A 189 3.61 -2.06 8.41
C LEU A 189 4.61 -1.11 7.77
N GLY A 190 4.33 0.19 7.69
CA GLY A 190 5.29 1.19 7.24
C GLY A 190 6.56 1.21 8.10
N VAL A 191 6.40 1.08 9.42
CA VAL A 191 7.54 0.93 10.34
C VAL A 191 8.23 -0.43 10.14
N VAL A 192 7.47 -1.51 10.03
CA VAL A 192 8.02 -2.87 9.81
C VAL A 192 8.82 -2.94 8.51
N VAL A 193 8.42 -2.26 7.45
CA VAL A 193 9.16 -2.17 6.17
C VAL A 193 10.61 -1.74 6.39
N LEU A 194 10.86 -0.78 7.29
CA LEU A 194 12.22 -0.29 7.58
C LEU A 194 13.16 -1.37 8.11
N PHE A 195 12.63 -2.39 8.76
CA PHE A 195 13.42 -3.47 9.35
C PHE A 195 13.38 -4.76 8.52
N PHE A 196 12.29 -5.02 7.83
CA PHE A 196 12.06 -6.28 7.12
C PHE A 196 12.58 -6.26 5.67
N LEU A 197 12.32 -5.18 4.92
CA LEU A 197 12.77 -5.07 3.54
C LEU A 197 14.27 -4.74 3.46
N THR A 198 14.88 -5.23 2.40
CA THR A 198 16.27 -4.94 2.02
C THR A 198 16.26 -4.43 0.59
N ASP A 199 16.95 -3.35 0.27
CA ASP A 199 16.87 -2.70 -1.04
C ASP A 199 17.33 -3.60 -2.20
N ARG A 200 18.39 -4.39 -2.00
CA ARG A 200 19.00 -5.23 -3.05
C ARG A 200 19.58 -6.52 -2.47
N PRO A 201 19.69 -7.61 -3.27
CA PRO A 201 20.31 -8.86 -2.84
C PRO A 201 21.69 -8.69 -2.20
N ALA A 202 22.50 -7.78 -2.75
CA ALA A 202 23.83 -7.49 -2.25
C ALA A 202 23.89 -7.05 -0.78
N LYS A 203 22.81 -6.43 -0.26
CA LYS A 203 22.71 -5.94 1.12
C LYS A 203 21.95 -6.90 2.04
N ALA A 204 21.53 -8.06 1.53
CA ALA A 204 20.68 -9.00 2.27
C ALA A 204 21.50 -9.83 3.27
N ARG A 205 21.44 -9.46 4.54
CA ARG A 205 22.15 -10.18 5.62
C ARG A 205 21.60 -11.60 5.89
N TRP A 206 20.39 -11.88 5.40
CA TRP A 206 19.75 -13.20 5.53
C TRP A 206 20.09 -14.16 4.39
N LEU A 207 20.89 -13.72 3.40
CA LEU A 207 21.51 -14.54 2.38
C LEU A 207 22.98 -14.78 2.72
N THR A 208 23.51 -15.98 2.40
CA THR A 208 24.94 -16.26 2.45
C THR A 208 25.68 -15.47 1.37
N ASP A 209 27.00 -15.41 1.42
CA ASP A 209 27.79 -14.68 0.43
C ASP A 209 27.61 -15.28 -0.98
N GLU A 210 27.60 -16.62 -1.08
CA GLU A 210 27.33 -17.35 -2.32
C GLU A 210 25.91 -17.08 -2.85
N GLU A 211 24.90 -17.10 -1.98
CA GLU A 211 23.52 -16.77 -2.33
C GLU A 211 23.37 -15.31 -2.82
N ARG A 212 24.15 -14.38 -2.25
CA ARG A 212 24.17 -12.95 -2.69
C ARG A 212 24.77 -12.79 -4.07
N GLU A 213 25.82 -13.56 -4.41
CA GLU A 213 26.43 -13.54 -5.74
C GLU A 213 25.44 -14.03 -6.80
N ILE A 214 24.73 -15.12 -6.53
CA ILE A 214 23.66 -15.61 -7.41
C ILE A 214 22.58 -14.54 -7.58
N GLY A 215 22.14 -13.91 -6.49
CA GLY A 215 21.16 -12.82 -6.55
C GLY A 215 21.64 -11.61 -7.36
N ARG A 216 22.93 -11.31 -7.38
CA ARG A 216 23.51 -10.23 -8.22
C ARG A 216 23.56 -10.59 -9.70
N ALA A 217 23.87 -11.84 -10.02
CA ALA A 217 24.00 -12.28 -11.40
C ALA A 217 22.67 -12.29 -12.17
N HIS A 218 21.52 -12.21 -11.49
CA HIS A 218 20.19 -12.28 -12.07
C HIS A 218 19.49 -10.93 -12.19
N VAL A 219 20.07 -9.85 -11.71
CA VAL A 219 19.57 -8.47 -11.72
C VAL A 219 20.49 -7.58 -12.55
#